data_95520e02fad3f7aeca6e1d5736cd5b97
#
_entry.id   95520e02fad3f7aeca6e1d5736cd5b97
#
_cell.length_a   1.000
_cell.length_b   1.000
_cell.length_c   1.000
_cell.angle_alpha   90.00
_cell.angle_beta   90.00
_cell.angle_gamma   90.00
#
_symmetry.space_group_name_H-M   'P 1'
#
loop_
_entity.id
_entity.type
_entity.pdbx_description
1 polymer ?
#
loop_
_entity_poly.entity_id
_entity_poly.type
_entity_poly.pdbx_seq_one_letter_code
_entity_poly.pdbx_strand_id
1 'polypeptide(L)'
;AASDVYKRQLEKNGYIRRDPTKPRTIEIIDDNFNLTRREMVNVPVLGQVAAGEPILAVDNITGYFPIPSEFMPNEETFILTVKGDSMINIGIYNGDQIVVEKCNTAENGEIIVALIDDSATVKRFYKENGHIRLQPENDFMDPIIVDDCMILGKVIGLMRWDIS
;
A
#
# COMPACT_ATOMS: atom_id res chain seq x y z
N ALA A 1 -3.17 17.86 7.26
CA ALA A 1 -2.42 17.60 6.05
C ALA A 1 -3.08 18.24 4.83
N ALA A 2 -2.29 18.53 3.80
CA ALA A 2 -2.80 19.20 2.59
C ALA A 2 -3.90 18.38 1.90
N SER A 3 -3.80 17.05 1.92
CA SER A 3 -4.81 16.17 1.33
C SER A 3 -6.17 16.26 2.03
N ASP A 4 -6.19 16.45 3.34
CA ASP A 4 -7.44 16.61 4.10
C ASP A 4 -8.10 17.95 3.80
N VAL A 5 -7.33 19.01 3.66
CA VAL A 5 -7.83 20.32 3.27
C VAL A 5 -8.45 20.25 1.88
N TYR A 6 -7.79 19.59 0.95
CA TYR A 6 -8.29 19.42 -0.42
C TYR A 6 -9.61 18.63 -0.45
N LYS A 7 -9.72 17.55 0.31
CA LYS A 7 -10.94 16.76 0.40
C LYS A 7 -12.10 17.56 0.99
N ARG A 8 -11.85 18.30 2.06
CA ARG A 8 -12.88 19.15 2.66
C ARG A 8 -13.38 20.19 1.67
N GLN A 9 -12.48 20.73 0.85
CA GLN A 9 -12.83 21.68 -0.18
C GLN A 9 -13.73 21.04 -1.24
N LEU A 10 -13.43 19.82 -1.68
CA LEU A 10 -14.26 19.09 -2.63
C LEU A 10 -15.62 18.74 -2.07
N GLU A 11 -15.70 18.34 -0.80
CA GLU A 11 -16.97 18.10 -0.12
C GLU A 11 -17.83 19.37 -0.04
N LYS A 12 -17.20 20.48 0.36
CA LYS A 12 -17.87 21.78 0.49
C LYS A 12 -18.42 22.26 -0.85
N ASN A 13 -17.72 21.99 -1.94
CA ASN A 13 -18.14 22.38 -3.28
C ASN A 13 -19.12 21.39 -3.93
N GLY A 14 -19.44 20.28 -3.25
CA GLY A 14 -20.40 19.30 -3.74
C GLY A 14 -19.87 18.32 -4.76
N TYR A 15 -18.56 18.23 -4.93
CA TYR A 15 -17.94 17.28 -5.88
C TYR A 15 -17.80 15.87 -5.32
N ILE A 16 -17.66 15.74 -4.01
CA ILE A 16 -17.55 14.46 -3.33
C ILE A 16 -18.45 14.44 -2.10
N ARG A 17 -18.79 13.23 -1.66
CA ARG A 17 -19.56 13.01 -0.45
C ARG A 17 -18.96 11.85 0.33
N ARG A 18 -18.91 12.00 1.66
CA ARG A 18 -18.48 10.91 2.55
C ARG A 18 -19.69 10.19 3.09
N ASP A 19 -19.61 8.88 3.14
CA ASP A 19 -20.61 8.04 3.78
C ASP A 19 -20.13 7.71 5.20
N PRO A 20 -20.82 8.13 6.26
CA PRO A 20 -20.40 7.86 7.64
C PRO A 20 -20.43 6.38 8.00
N THR A 21 -21.15 5.53 7.24
CA THR A 21 -21.16 4.09 7.44
C THR A 21 -19.99 3.39 6.78
N LYS A 22 -19.22 4.11 5.95
CA LYS A 22 -18.06 3.62 5.22
C LYS A 22 -16.89 4.58 5.40
N PRO A 23 -16.20 4.54 6.57
CA PRO A 23 -15.29 5.63 6.98
C PRO A 23 -14.08 5.84 6.07
N ARG A 24 -13.73 4.87 5.22
CA ARG A 24 -12.61 5.02 4.28
C ARG A 24 -13.05 5.28 2.84
N THR A 25 -14.34 5.43 2.58
CA THR A 25 -14.85 5.64 1.23
C THR A 25 -15.31 7.08 1.04
N ILE A 26 -15.18 7.55 -0.19
CA ILE A 26 -15.75 8.80 -0.68
C ILE A 26 -16.54 8.51 -1.95
N GLU A 27 -17.51 9.35 -2.25
CA GLU A 27 -18.33 9.20 -3.45
C GLU A 27 -18.25 10.48 -4.27
N ILE A 28 -18.00 10.33 -5.58
CA ILE A 28 -18.01 11.45 -6.52
C ILE A 28 -19.47 11.72 -6.92
N ILE A 29 -19.96 12.94 -6.65
CA ILE A 29 -21.34 13.32 -6.88
C ILE A 29 -21.53 14.38 -7.97
N ASP A 30 -20.50 14.66 -8.75
CA ASP A 30 -20.58 15.60 -9.87
C ASP A 30 -21.24 14.93 -11.06
N ASP A 31 -22.46 15.40 -11.41
CA ASP A 31 -23.23 14.85 -12.52
C ASP A 31 -22.62 15.11 -13.90
N ASN A 32 -21.63 16.01 -14.00
CA ASN A 32 -20.87 16.23 -15.22
C ASN A 32 -19.86 15.12 -15.50
N PHE A 33 -19.62 14.23 -14.54
CA PHE A 33 -18.77 13.07 -14.70
C PHE A 33 -19.59 11.82 -15.06
N ASN A 34 -20.07 11.74 -16.28
CA ASN A 34 -20.73 10.55 -16.85
C ASN A 34 -21.85 9.93 -16.02
N LEU A 35 -22.46 10.69 -15.13
CA LEU A 35 -23.62 10.26 -14.37
C LEU A 35 -23.38 9.03 -13.49
N THR A 36 -22.15 8.53 -13.41
CA THR A 36 -21.84 7.33 -12.64
C THR A 36 -21.13 7.74 -11.35
N ARG A 37 -21.84 7.62 -10.25
CA ARG A 37 -21.25 7.76 -8.93
C ARG A 37 -20.39 6.55 -8.66
N ARG A 38 -19.11 6.77 -8.36
CA ARG A 38 -18.19 5.71 -7.99
C ARG A 38 -17.84 5.83 -6.52
N GLU A 39 -17.93 4.70 -5.84
CA GLU A 39 -17.45 4.58 -4.49
C GLU A 39 -15.93 4.43 -4.53
N MET A 40 -15.23 5.25 -3.74
CA MET A 40 -13.78 5.29 -3.70
C MET A 40 -13.29 4.93 -2.31
N VAL A 41 -12.23 4.16 -2.23
CA VAL A 41 -11.49 3.91 -1.00
C VAL A 41 -10.34 4.91 -0.93
N ASN A 42 -10.24 5.57 0.19
CA ASN A 42 -9.23 6.57 0.44
C ASN A 42 -8.01 5.89 1.08
N VAL A 43 -7.06 5.47 0.26
CA VAL A 43 -5.93 4.64 0.69
C VAL A 43 -4.83 5.52 1.27
N PRO A 44 -4.42 5.31 2.54
CA PRO A 44 -3.35 6.10 3.13
C PRO A 44 -2.00 5.80 2.47
N VAL A 45 -1.25 6.86 2.20
CA VAL A 45 0.13 6.79 1.71
C VAL A 45 1.05 6.95 2.90
N LEU A 46 1.95 6.00 3.12
CA LEU A 46 2.86 6.00 4.27
C LEU A 46 4.24 6.50 3.84
N GLY A 47 4.83 7.37 4.66
CA GLY A 47 6.19 7.85 4.45
C GLY A 47 7.23 6.90 5.00
N GLN A 48 7.14 6.61 6.29
CA GLN A 48 8.05 5.68 6.96
C GLN A 48 7.26 4.68 7.78
N VAL A 49 7.83 3.49 7.94
CA VAL A 49 7.29 2.46 8.80
C VAL A 49 8.35 2.16 9.87
N ALA A 50 7.98 2.31 11.13
CA ALA A 50 8.86 2.06 12.26
C ALA A 50 8.38 0.88 13.07
N ALA A 51 9.32 0.11 13.63
CA ALA A 51 8.99 -0.96 14.56
C ALA A 51 8.38 -0.37 15.83
N GLY A 52 7.44 -1.12 16.43
CA GLY A 52 6.83 -0.75 17.70
C GLY A 52 5.65 0.20 17.60
N GLU A 53 5.34 0.73 16.43
CA GLU A 53 4.17 1.58 16.19
C GLU A 53 3.18 0.87 15.27
N PRO A 54 1.86 1.14 15.44
CA PRO A 54 0.88 0.68 14.46
C PRO A 54 1.20 1.23 13.07
N ILE A 55 1.15 0.38 12.04
CA ILE A 55 1.54 0.79 10.69
C ILE A 55 0.70 1.95 10.17
N LEU A 56 -0.59 2.00 10.53
CA LEU A 56 -1.51 3.06 10.12
C LEU A 56 -1.62 4.20 11.12
N ALA A 57 -0.61 4.37 12.00
CA ALA A 57 -0.55 5.52 12.89
C ALA A 57 -0.52 6.81 12.07
N VAL A 58 -1.20 7.84 12.59
CA VAL A 58 -1.34 9.14 11.91
C VAL A 58 0.01 9.73 11.51
N ASP A 59 1.03 9.58 12.35
CA ASP A 59 2.37 10.12 12.09
C ASP A 59 3.05 9.49 10.88
N ASN A 60 2.63 8.29 10.47
CA ASN A 60 3.18 7.59 9.32
C ASN A 60 2.49 8.00 8.00
N ILE A 61 1.31 8.60 8.07
CA ILE A 61 0.51 8.92 6.90
C ILE A 61 0.93 10.29 6.35
N THR A 62 1.38 10.30 5.11
CA THR A 62 1.78 11.54 4.41
C THR A 62 0.70 12.08 3.49
N GLY A 63 -0.30 11.27 3.18
CA GLY A 63 -1.38 11.66 2.29
C GLY A 63 -2.32 10.50 2.05
N TYR A 64 -3.22 10.68 1.10
CA TYR A 64 -4.20 9.66 0.71
C TYR A 64 -4.32 9.63 -0.80
N PHE A 65 -4.62 8.46 -1.33
CA PHE A 65 -4.87 8.27 -2.75
C PHE A 65 -6.22 7.56 -2.93
N PRO A 66 -7.21 8.17 -3.61
CA PRO A 66 -8.51 7.53 -3.82
C PRO A 66 -8.42 6.49 -4.93
N ILE A 67 -8.84 5.26 -4.61
CA ILE A 67 -8.88 4.15 -5.56
C ILE A 67 -10.32 3.61 -5.60
N PRO A 68 -10.87 3.33 -6.80
CA PRO A 68 -12.22 2.73 -6.88
C PRO A 68 -12.34 1.48 -6.02
N SER A 69 -13.44 1.37 -5.27
CA SER A 69 -13.64 0.28 -4.32
C SER A 69 -13.65 -1.10 -4.98
N GLU A 70 -13.98 -1.17 -6.27
CA GLU A 70 -13.97 -2.43 -7.02
C GLU A 70 -12.58 -3.08 -7.11
N PHE A 71 -11.51 -2.29 -6.96
CA PHE A 71 -10.14 -2.79 -6.96
C PHE A 71 -9.60 -3.10 -5.56
N MET A 72 -10.37 -2.81 -4.52
CA MET A 72 -9.90 -2.90 -3.15
C MET A 72 -10.49 -4.10 -2.42
N PRO A 73 -9.69 -4.78 -1.59
CA PRO A 73 -10.20 -5.83 -0.71
C PRO A 73 -11.00 -5.21 0.45
N ASN A 74 -11.67 -6.06 1.22
CA ASN A 74 -12.38 -5.63 2.43
C ASN A 74 -11.43 -5.26 3.58
N GLU A 75 -10.19 -5.75 3.54
CA GLU A 75 -9.18 -5.45 4.55
C GLU A 75 -8.60 -4.05 4.39
N GLU A 76 -7.96 -3.55 5.43
CA GLU A 76 -7.24 -2.27 5.36
C GLU A 76 -6.12 -2.33 4.33
N THR A 77 -5.91 -1.23 3.64
CA THR A 77 -4.87 -1.08 2.62
C THR A 77 -4.02 0.15 2.89
N PHE A 78 -2.82 0.15 2.38
CA PHE A 78 -1.94 1.30 2.43
C PHE A 78 -1.00 1.30 1.22
N ILE A 79 -0.39 2.43 0.96
CA ILE A 79 0.55 2.62 -0.15
C ILE A 79 1.93 2.92 0.41
N LEU A 80 2.94 2.25 -0.14
CA LEU A 80 4.35 2.49 0.15
C LEU A 80 5.10 2.80 -1.14
N THR A 81 6.12 3.63 -1.04
CA THR A 81 7.05 3.88 -2.14
C THR A 81 8.23 2.91 -2.06
N VAL A 82 8.48 2.22 -3.15
CA VAL A 82 9.57 1.24 -3.25
C VAL A 82 10.91 1.94 -3.31
N LYS A 83 11.86 1.46 -2.53
CA LYS A 83 13.25 1.91 -2.54
C LYS A 83 14.15 0.76 -2.94
N GLY A 84 15.04 1.01 -3.92
CA GLY A 84 16.00 0.03 -4.37
C GLY A 84 15.48 -0.86 -5.50
N ASP A 85 16.29 -1.84 -5.86
CA ASP A 85 16.12 -2.64 -7.08
C ASP A 85 15.87 -4.12 -6.82
N SER A 86 15.47 -4.48 -5.60
CA SER A 86 15.38 -5.90 -5.20
C SER A 86 14.33 -6.70 -5.94
N MET A 87 13.38 -6.05 -6.62
CA MET A 87 12.25 -6.73 -7.26
C MET A 87 12.13 -6.38 -8.75
N ILE A 88 13.22 -6.00 -9.38
CA ILE A 88 13.21 -5.54 -10.79
C ILE A 88 12.81 -6.64 -11.77
N ASN A 89 13.13 -7.91 -11.48
CA ASN A 89 12.82 -9.01 -12.40
C ASN A 89 11.32 -9.23 -12.60
N ILE A 90 10.49 -8.73 -11.67
CA ILE A 90 9.03 -8.81 -11.81
C ILE A 90 8.40 -7.45 -12.11
N GLY A 91 9.23 -6.46 -12.45
CA GLY A 91 8.74 -5.16 -12.90
C GLY A 91 8.40 -4.18 -11.78
N ILE A 92 8.87 -4.39 -10.56
CA ILE A 92 8.75 -3.43 -9.47
C ILE A 92 10.08 -2.68 -9.36
N TYR A 93 10.04 -1.37 -9.60
CA TYR A 93 11.22 -0.52 -9.68
C TYR A 93 11.26 0.51 -8.57
N ASN A 94 12.46 1.03 -8.32
CA ASN A 94 12.65 2.13 -7.38
C ASN A 94 11.74 3.31 -7.74
N GLY A 95 11.03 3.84 -6.75
CA GLY A 95 10.08 4.94 -6.95
C GLY A 95 8.64 4.51 -7.23
N ASP A 96 8.41 3.25 -7.53
CA ASP A 96 7.05 2.75 -7.71
C ASP A 96 6.27 2.84 -6.40
N GLN A 97 4.99 3.09 -6.51
CA GLN A 97 4.07 3.02 -5.37
C GLN A 97 3.33 1.69 -5.40
N ILE A 98 3.44 0.93 -4.34
CA ILE A 98 2.74 -0.35 -4.21
C ILE A 98 1.53 -0.19 -3.30
N VAL A 99 0.44 -0.84 -3.69
CA VAL A 99 -0.76 -0.95 -2.86
C VAL A 99 -0.66 -2.25 -2.09
N VAL A 100 -0.80 -2.17 -0.77
CA VAL A 100 -0.56 -3.28 0.14
C VAL A 100 -1.84 -3.55 0.93
N GLU A 101 -2.27 -4.80 0.93
CA GLU A 101 -3.34 -5.28 1.80
C GLU A 101 -2.74 -5.69 3.13
N LYS A 102 -3.20 -5.06 4.22
CA LYS A 102 -2.70 -5.33 5.56
C LYS A 102 -3.01 -6.77 5.96
N CYS A 103 -1.97 -7.53 6.28
CA CYS A 103 -2.09 -8.88 6.83
C CYS A 103 -0.82 -9.22 7.62
N ASN A 104 -0.89 -10.26 8.45
CA ASN A 104 0.24 -10.69 9.26
C ASN A 104 0.74 -12.09 8.94
N THR A 105 0.17 -12.72 7.91
CA THR A 105 0.57 -14.05 7.44
C THR A 105 0.71 -14.02 5.92
N ALA A 106 1.47 -14.97 5.38
CA ALA A 106 1.66 -15.08 3.94
C ALA A 106 1.82 -16.56 3.54
N GLU A 107 1.55 -16.83 2.28
CA GLU A 107 1.78 -18.13 1.65
C GLU A 107 3.03 -18.06 0.77
N ASN A 108 3.64 -19.22 0.54
CA ASN A 108 4.85 -19.32 -0.28
C ASN A 108 4.59 -18.76 -1.67
N GLY A 109 5.51 -17.91 -2.13
CA GLY A 109 5.45 -17.29 -3.45
C GLY A 109 4.75 -15.93 -3.49
N GLU A 110 4.12 -15.51 -2.42
CA GLU A 110 3.48 -14.20 -2.40
C GLU A 110 4.49 -13.06 -2.26
N ILE A 111 4.18 -11.93 -2.88
CA ILE A 111 4.96 -10.70 -2.74
C ILE A 111 4.44 -9.96 -1.52
N ILE A 112 5.30 -9.78 -0.54
CA ILE A 112 4.92 -9.18 0.74
C ILE A 112 5.79 -7.96 1.08
N VAL A 113 5.31 -7.20 2.03
CA VAL A 113 6.09 -6.19 2.75
C VAL A 113 6.38 -6.75 4.14
N ALA A 114 7.64 -6.86 4.48
CA ALA A 114 8.09 -7.31 5.79
C ALA A 114 8.92 -6.22 6.45
N LEU A 115 8.94 -6.24 7.78
CA LEU A 115 9.76 -5.34 8.58
C LEU A 115 11.05 -6.07 8.96
N ILE A 116 12.18 -5.57 8.49
CA ILE A 116 13.52 -6.09 8.80
C ILE A 116 14.36 -4.93 9.31
N ASP A 117 14.92 -5.08 10.50
CA ASP A 117 15.79 -4.05 11.13
C ASP A 117 15.20 -2.64 11.03
N ASP A 118 13.95 -2.48 11.46
CA ASP A 118 13.23 -1.20 11.49
C ASP A 118 12.91 -0.59 10.12
N SER A 119 13.06 -1.35 9.04
CA SER A 119 12.68 -0.87 7.71
C SER A 119 11.77 -1.84 6.99
N ALA A 120 10.85 -1.29 6.19
CA ALA A 120 9.98 -2.09 5.34
C ALA A 120 10.74 -2.53 4.09
N THR A 121 10.61 -3.79 3.74
CA THR A 121 11.21 -4.34 2.52
C THR A 121 10.18 -5.16 1.75
N VAL A 122 10.25 -5.11 0.43
CA VAL A 122 9.38 -5.87 -0.47
C VAL A 122 10.15 -7.07 -0.98
N LYS A 123 9.63 -8.26 -0.75
CA LYS A 123 10.28 -9.51 -1.15
C LYS A 123 9.23 -10.57 -1.44
N ARG A 124 9.66 -11.65 -2.11
CA ARG A 124 8.85 -12.84 -2.25
C ARG A 124 9.03 -13.73 -1.02
N PHE A 125 7.94 -14.14 -0.44
CA PHE A 125 7.92 -14.89 0.82
C PHE A 125 8.01 -16.39 0.58
N TYR A 126 8.87 -17.06 1.36
CA TYR A 126 8.91 -18.52 1.46
C TYR A 126 9.14 -18.93 2.90
N LYS A 127 8.30 -19.83 3.39
CA LYS A 127 8.53 -20.50 4.66
C LYS A 127 9.13 -21.86 4.39
N GLU A 128 10.35 -22.05 4.83
CA GLU A 128 11.13 -23.28 4.65
C GLU A 128 11.40 -23.94 6.00
N ASN A 129 12.05 -25.10 6.00
CA ASN A 129 12.28 -25.85 7.23
C ASN A 129 13.02 -25.01 8.28
N GLY A 130 12.29 -24.56 9.31
CA GLY A 130 12.87 -23.84 10.43
C GLY A 130 13.23 -22.38 10.21
N HIS A 131 12.95 -21.82 9.03
CA HIS A 131 13.27 -20.41 8.74
C HIS A 131 12.33 -19.80 7.70
N ILE A 132 12.43 -18.49 7.56
CA ILE A 132 11.77 -17.72 6.51
C ILE A 132 12.84 -17.24 5.53
N ARG A 133 12.58 -17.42 4.25
CA ARG A 133 13.41 -16.86 3.18
C ARG A 133 12.64 -15.73 2.51
N LEU A 134 13.20 -14.53 2.55
CA LEU A 134 12.71 -13.37 1.82
C LEU A 134 13.54 -13.23 0.56
N GLN A 135 12.93 -13.61 -0.56
CA GLN A 135 13.63 -13.76 -1.82
C GLN A 135 13.50 -12.49 -2.67
N PRO A 136 14.63 -11.84 -3.02
CA PRO A 136 14.59 -10.78 -4.02
C PRO A 136 14.35 -11.35 -5.42
N GLU A 137 13.70 -10.56 -6.26
CA GLU A 137 13.57 -10.83 -7.69
C GLU A 137 14.62 -10.01 -8.44
N ASN A 138 15.87 -10.34 -8.14
CA ASN A 138 17.05 -9.68 -8.71
C ASN A 138 18.22 -10.66 -8.62
N ASP A 139 18.82 -11.00 -9.78
CA ASP A 139 19.86 -12.01 -9.87
C ASP A 139 21.15 -11.64 -9.14
N PHE A 140 21.34 -10.37 -8.82
CA PHE A 140 22.54 -9.86 -8.16
C PHE A 140 22.38 -9.67 -6.65
N MET A 141 21.22 -10.03 -6.11
CA MET A 141 20.93 -9.86 -4.68
C MET A 141 20.66 -11.21 -4.01
N ASP A 142 21.22 -11.37 -2.82
CA ASP A 142 21.05 -12.58 -2.03
C ASP A 142 19.74 -12.56 -1.23
N PRO A 143 19.14 -13.72 -0.99
CA PRO A 143 17.98 -13.81 -0.13
C PRO A 143 18.31 -13.46 1.33
N ILE A 144 17.31 -12.94 2.03
CA ILE A 144 17.38 -12.68 3.46
C ILE A 144 16.81 -13.90 4.17
N ILE A 145 17.60 -14.52 5.03
CA ILE A 145 17.19 -15.69 5.82
C ILE A 145 17.03 -15.24 7.27
N VAL A 146 15.84 -15.43 7.83
CA VAL A 146 15.54 -15.08 9.22
C VAL A 146 14.75 -16.20 9.87
N ASP A 147 14.81 -16.28 11.21
CA ASP A 147 14.00 -17.25 11.95
C ASP A 147 12.53 -16.87 11.91
N ASP A 148 12.26 -15.57 12.01
CA ASP A 148 10.92 -15.00 11.96
C ASP A 148 11.00 -13.54 11.51
N CYS A 149 9.89 -13.00 11.02
CA CYS A 149 9.79 -11.59 10.65
C CYS A 149 8.36 -11.10 10.81
N MET A 150 8.20 -9.80 10.97
CA MET A 150 6.88 -9.19 11.00
C MET A 150 6.44 -8.92 9.57
N ILE A 151 5.34 -9.55 9.17
CA ILE A 151 4.70 -9.30 7.88
C ILE A 151 3.74 -8.13 8.05
N LEU A 152 3.89 -7.11 7.23
CA LEU A 152 3.06 -5.91 7.27
C LEU A 152 1.88 -6.03 6.31
N GLY A 153 2.07 -6.71 5.19
CA GLY A 153 1.01 -6.90 4.22
C GLY A 153 1.46 -7.58 2.95
N LYS A 154 0.50 -7.75 2.06
CA LYS A 154 0.65 -8.38 0.75
C LYS A 154 0.49 -7.35 -0.35
N VAL A 155 1.38 -7.34 -1.32
CA VAL A 155 1.30 -6.42 -2.46
C VAL A 155 0.19 -6.87 -3.40
N ILE A 156 -0.78 -6.00 -3.65
CA ILE A 156 -1.93 -6.28 -4.51
C ILE A 156 -2.02 -5.37 -5.73
N GLY A 157 -1.24 -4.32 -5.79
CA GLY A 157 -1.25 -3.40 -6.92
C GLY A 157 -0.01 -2.54 -6.97
N LEU A 158 0.16 -1.85 -8.10
CA LEU A 158 1.32 -1.00 -8.35
C LEU A 158 0.90 0.20 -9.17
N MET A 159 1.44 1.36 -8.81
CA MET A 159 1.27 2.59 -9.58
C MET A 159 2.64 3.17 -9.90
N ARG A 160 2.79 3.63 -11.13
CA ARG A 160 4.02 4.29 -11.58
C ARG A 160 3.63 5.54 -12.36
N TRP A 161 4.15 6.67 -11.95
CA TRP A 161 3.75 7.96 -12.52
C TRP A 161 4.87 8.50 -13.36
N ASP A 162 5.89 8.66 -13.26
CA ASP A 162 6.94 9.31 -14.04
C ASP A 162 7.74 8.27 -14.85
N ILE A 163 7.21 7.92 -15.98
CA ILE A 163 7.89 6.98 -16.90
C ILE A 163 8.70 7.79 -17.90
N SER A 164 9.87 8.17 -17.54
CA SER A 164 10.78 8.89 -18.43
C SER A 164 11.99 8.06 -18.85
#